data_c3538747625930b28ff2303306bd74bc
#
_entry.id   c3538747625930b28ff2303306bd74bc
#
_cell.length_a   1.000
_cell.length_b   1.000
_cell.length_c   1.000
_cell.angle_alpha   90.00
_cell.angle_beta   90.00
_cell.angle_gamma   90.00
#
_symmetry.space_group_name_H-M   'P 1'
#
loop_
_entity.id
_entity.type
_entity.pdbx_description
1 polymer ?
#
loop_
_entity_poly.entity_id
_entity_poly.type
_entity_poly.pdbx_seq_one_letter_code
_entity_poly.pdbx_strand_id
1 'polypeptide(L)'
;DGSGGEFVFLEDGSIGLISSEGDVGRVSESLDKLLEFLVCAGCISDFNCRYFYCNDELIKTFCAKYIEKRREDCQKEGFSWDESRASLAKEMSIDFNPNSFAELAMEFYKSATREPLFTCRFGSGDDAYVCDGIMSDIVGLWTQELVGMSEEEILAMAK
;
A
#
# COMPACT_ATOMS: atom_id res chain seq x y z
N ASP A 1 -11.16 -2.05 7.70
CA ASP A 1 -10.72 -3.18 6.89
C ASP A 1 -11.12 -4.52 7.53
N GLY A 2 -10.87 -5.64 6.85
CA GLY A 2 -11.25 -6.97 7.34
C GLY A 2 -10.48 -7.44 8.60
N SER A 3 -9.40 -6.77 8.96
CA SER A 3 -8.56 -7.04 10.13
C SER A 3 -8.86 -6.13 11.34
N GLY A 4 -9.84 -5.22 11.21
CA GLY A 4 -10.26 -4.31 12.27
C GLY A 4 -9.70 -2.88 12.16
N GLY A 5 -8.94 -2.56 11.11
CA GLY A 5 -8.52 -1.19 10.82
C GLY A 5 -9.64 -0.36 10.21
N GLU A 6 -9.51 0.96 10.27
CA GLU A 6 -10.50 1.91 9.81
C GLU A 6 -9.92 2.89 8.78
N PHE A 7 -10.67 3.11 7.68
CA PHE A 7 -10.43 4.23 6.79
C PHE A 7 -11.22 5.45 7.28
N VAL A 8 -10.58 6.59 7.30
CA VAL A 8 -11.19 7.85 7.77
C VAL A 8 -11.06 8.93 6.70
N PHE A 9 -12.12 9.72 6.53
CA PHE A 9 -12.05 10.92 5.71
C PHE A 9 -11.44 12.05 6.53
N LEU A 10 -10.38 12.65 5.98
CA LEU A 10 -9.73 13.81 6.59
C LEU A 10 -10.38 15.11 6.13
N GLU A 11 -10.15 16.21 6.86
CA GLU A 11 -10.77 17.51 6.58
C GLU A 11 -10.45 18.07 5.19
N ASP A 12 -9.30 17.71 4.63
CA ASP A 12 -8.86 18.12 3.30
C ASP A 12 -9.38 17.23 2.16
N GLY A 13 -10.24 16.25 2.49
CA GLY A 13 -10.84 15.30 1.55
C GLY A 13 -9.97 14.08 1.27
N SER A 14 -8.74 14.03 1.78
CA SER A 14 -7.88 12.85 1.67
C SER A 14 -8.37 11.73 2.60
N ILE A 15 -7.81 10.53 2.40
CA ILE A 15 -8.17 9.34 3.17
C ILE A 15 -7.00 8.94 4.06
N GLY A 16 -7.29 8.76 5.35
CA GLY A 16 -6.37 8.16 6.32
C GLY A 16 -6.72 6.70 6.59
N LEU A 17 -5.74 5.94 7.06
CA LEU A 17 -5.90 4.60 7.62
C LEU A 17 -5.40 4.60 9.05
N ILE A 18 -6.17 3.99 9.93
CA ILE A 18 -5.76 3.56 11.28
C ILE A 18 -5.80 2.04 11.23
N SER A 19 -4.63 1.40 11.21
CA SER A 19 -4.54 -0.06 11.11
C SER A 19 -4.90 -0.76 12.41
N SER A 20 -5.24 -2.03 12.34
CA SER A 20 -5.46 -2.87 13.53
C SER A 20 -4.20 -3.07 14.37
N GLU A 21 -3.03 -2.88 13.77
CA GLU A 21 -1.73 -2.99 14.43
C GLU A 21 -1.26 -1.68 15.08
N GLY A 22 -2.03 -0.58 14.87
CA GLY A 22 -1.72 0.73 15.45
C GLY A 22 -0.93 1.66 14.54
N ASP A 23 -0.63 1.25 13.30
CA ASP A 23 -0.02 2.13 12.31
C ASP A 23 -1.04 3.12 11.76
N VAL A 24 -0.62 4.36 11.55
CA VAL A 24 -1.49 5.43 11.08
C VAL A 24 -0.82 6.22 9.97
N GLY A 25 -1.59 6.57 8.94
CA GLY A 25 -1.09 7.43 7.87
C GLY A 25 -2.15 7.81 6.87
N ARG A 26 -1.89 8.88 6.12
CA ARG A 26 -2.68 9.18 4.93
C ARG A 26 -2.36 8.14 3.87
N VAL A 27 -3.38 7.61 3.20
CA VAL A 27 -3.21 6.52 2.22
C VAL A 27 -3.61 6.93 0.81
N SER A 28 -4.36 8.02 0.67
CA SER A 28 -4.74 8.54 -0.64
C SER A 28 -5.26 9.97 -0.55
N GLU A 29 -5.17 10.70 -1.66
CA GLU A 29 -5.72 12.05 -1.80
C GLU A 29 -7.23 12.06 -2.07
N SER A 30 -7.82 10.92 -2.47
CA SER A 30 -9.26 10.78 -2.70
C SER A 30 -9.71 9.32 -2.57
N LEU A 31 -11.02 9.13 -2.41
CA LEU A 31 -11.60 7.79 -2.35
C LEU A 31 -11.40 7.01 -3.67
N ASP A 32 -11.58 7.67 -4.81
CA ASP A 32 -11.43 7.02 -6.13
C ASP A 32 -9.99 6.47 -6.29
N LYS A 33 -8.99 7.29 -5.95
CA LYS A 33 -7.58 6.86 -6.00
C LYS A 33 -7.25 5.74 -5.01
N LEU A 34 -7.84 5.76 -3.83
CA LEU A 34 -7.73 4.64 -2.90
C LEU A 34 -8.31 3.36 -3.49
N LEU A 35 -9.48 3.42 -4.08
CA LEU A 35 -10.14 2.27 -4.67
C LEU A 35 -9.37 1.73 -5.89
N GLU A 36 -8.86 2.59 -6.78
CA GLU A 36 -7.97 2.21 -7.88
C GLU A 36 -6.74 1.45 -7.36
N PHE A 37 -6.10 1.96 -6.31
CA PHE A 37 -4.96 1.30 -5.68
C PHE A 37 -5.34 -0.05 -5.07
N LEU A 38 -6.42 -0.12 -4.28
CA LEU A 38 -6.85 -1.32 -3.60
C LEU A 38 -7.32 -2.44 -4.55
N VAL A 39 -7.88 -2.09 -5.71
CA VAL A 39 -8.21 -3.08 -6.73
C VAL A 39 -6.97 -3.79 -7.25
N CYS A 40 -5.84 -3.08 -7.37
CA CYS A 40 -4.56 -3.68 -7.76
C CYS A 40 -3.84 -4.34 -6.58
N ALA A 41 -3.75 -3.65 -5.44
CA ALA A 41 -2.99 -4.09 -4.27
C ALA A 41 -3.72 -5.17 -3.46
N GLY A 42 -5.02 -4.99 -3.23
CA GLY A 42 -5.81 -5.81 -2.31
C GLY A 42 -5.54 -5.50 -0.83
N CYS A 43 -4.35 -5.02 -0.49
CA CYS A 43 -3.92 -4.74 0.88
C CYS A 43 -2.92 -3.58 0.89
N ILE A 44 -2.98 -2.70 1.88
CA ILE A 44 -2.06 -1.55 2.00
C ILE A 44 -0.75 -1.96 2.67
N SER A 45 -0.79 -2.84 3.66
CA SER A 45 0.37 -3.21 4.47
C SER A 45 1.52 -3.81 3.67
N ASP A 46 1.25 -4.44 2.53
CA ASP A 46 2.28 -4.98 1.64
C ASP A 46 3.14 -3.87 0.99
N PHE A 47 2.68 -2.61 1.04
CA PHE A 47 3.28 -1.44 0.38
C PHE A 47 3.91 -0.45 1.35
N ASN A 48 4.09 -0.82 2.61
CA ASN A 48 4.57 0.09 3.65
C ASN A 48 6.10 0.29 3.68
N CYS A 49 6.89 -0.54 3.00
CA CYS A 49 8.35 -0.41 3.00
C CYS A 49 8.81 0.77 2.13
N ARG A 50 9.34 1.84 2.76
CA ARG A 50 9.72 3.08 2.08
C ARG A 50 10.86 2.92 1.08
N TYR A 51 11.74 1.96 1.25
CA TYR A 51 12.91 1.79 0.38
C TYR A 51 12.55 1.49 -1.07
N PHE A 52 11.42 0.83 -1.32
CA PHE A 52 10.96 0.57 -2.69
C PHE A 52 10.62 1.85 -3.46
N TYR A 53 10.29 2.94 -2.77
CA TYR A 53 9.91 4.23 -3.38
C TYR A 53 11.09 5.16 -3.63
N CYS A 54 12.29 4.81 -3.15
CA CYS A 54 13.49 5.61 -3.37
C CYS A 54 14.11 5.40 -4.75
N ASN A 55 13.65 4.39 -5.49
CA ASN A 55 14.18 4.04 -6.80
C ASN A 55 13.06 3.56 -7.73
N ASP A 56 12.93 4.18 -8.91
CA ASP A 56 11.88 3.86 -9.88
C ASP A 56 11.92 2.41 -10.37
N GLU A 57 13.10 1.82 -10.51
CA GLU A 57 13.27 0.43 -10.92
C GLU A 57 12.80 -0.53 -9.84
N LEU A 58 13.09 -0.22 -8.56
CA LEU A 58 12.65 -1.03 -7.43
C LEU A 58 11.12 -1.07 -7.33
N ILE A 59 10.45 0.07 -7.35
CA ILE A 59 8.99 0.09 -7.23
C ILE A 59 8.31 -0.58 -8.43
N LYS A 60 8.83 -0.38 -9.65
CA LYS A 60 8.31 -1.05 -10.84
C LYS A 60 8.49 -2.57 -10.76
N THR A 61 9.68 -3.03 -10.33
CA THR A 61 9.97 -4.45 -10.14
C THR A 61 9.06 -5.06 -9.08
N PHE A 62 8.93 -4.39 -7.93
CA PHE A 62 8.07 -4.85 -6.84
C PHE A 62 6.61 -4.99 -7.31
N CYS A 63 6.04 -3.96 -7.92
CA CYS A 63 4.66 -3.99 -8.41
C CYS A 63 4.42 -5.06 -9.48
N ALA A 64 5.37 -5.24 -10.42
CA ALA A 64 5.27 -6.27 -11.44
C ALA A 64 5.29 -7.68 -10.83
N LYS A 65 6.22 -7.94 -9.91
CA LYS A 65 6.32 -9.22 -9.21
C LYS A 65 5.13 -9.49 -8.29
N TYR A 66 4.59 -8.44 -7.67
CA TYR A 66 3.39 -8.53 -6.87
C TYR A 66 2.19 -9.02 -7.69
N ILE A 67 1.92 -8.40 -8.84
CA ILE A 67 0.84 -8.82 -9.74
C ILE A 67 1.07 -10.24 -10.26
N GLU A 68 2.30 -10.57 -10.68
CA GLU A 68 2.67 -11.92 -11.12
C GLU A 68 2.32 -12.96 -10.05
N LYS A 69 2.74 -12.70 -8.82
CA LYS A 69 2.45 -13.56 -7.67
C LYS A 69 0.95 -13.71 -7.40
N ARG A 70 0.18 -12.59 -7.46
CA ARG A 70 -1.28 -12.64 -7.28
C ARG A 70 -1.98 -13.43 -8.38
N ARG A 71 -1.54 -13.31 -9.63
CA ARG A 71 -2.04 -14.13 -10.76
C ARG A 71 -1.78 -15.61 -10.55
N GLU A 72 -0.57 -15.99 -10.13
CA GLU A 72 -0.22 -17.37 -9.82
C GLU A 72 -1.08 -17.96 -8.68
N ASP A 73 -1.26 -17.20 -7.61
CA ASP A 73 -2.02 -17.67 -6.45
C ASP A 73 -3.50 -17.85 -6.79
N CYS A 74 -4.11 -16.89 -7.49
CA CYS A 74 -5.48 -17.00 -7.97
C CYS A 74 -5.68 -18.19 -8.96
N GLN A 75 -4.69 -18.42 -9.82
CA GLN A 75 -4.72 -19.56 -10.76
C GLN A 75 -4.70 -20.91 -10.02
N LYS A 76 -3.93 -21.03 -8.92
CA LYS A 76 -3.93 -22.25 -8.07
C LYS A 76 -5.30 -22.48 -7.42
N GLU A 77 -6.03 -21.42 -7.13
CA GLU A 77 -7.38 -21.44 -6.58
C GLU A 77 -8.46 -21.61 -7.66
N GLY A 78 -8.10 -21.64 -8.94
CA GLY A 78 -8.99 -21.95 -10.06
C GLY A 78 -9.72 -20.75 -10.66
N PHE A 79 -9.26 -19.52 -10.44
CA PHE A 79 -9.84 -18.32 -11.04
C PHE A 79 -8.78 -17.36 -11.60
N SER A 80 -9.22 -16.41 -12.46
CA SER A 80 -8.38 -15.38 -13.05
C SER A 80 -8.36 -14.14 -12.15
N TRP A 81 -7.17 -13.72 -11.71
CA TRP A 81 -6.98 -12.48 -10.98
C TRP A 81 -7.43 -11.28 -11.81
N ASP A 82 -6.99 -11.19 -13.07
CA ASP A 82 -7.31 -10.04 -13.95
C ASP A 82 -8.82 -9.91 -14.18
N GLU A 83 -9.53 -11.00 -14.47
CA GLU A 83 -10.98 -10.98 -14.67
C GLU A 83 -11.73 -10.59 -13.38
N SER A 84 -11.31 -11.13 -12.25
CA SER A 84 -11.89 -10.81 -10.94
C SER A 84 -11.74 -9.33 -10.61
N ARG A 85 -10.54 -8.76 -10.82
CA ARG A 85 -10.27 -7.36 -10.55
C ARG A 85 -10.95 -6.42 -11.55
N ALA A 86 -10.98 -6.77 -12.81
CA ALA A 86 -11.73 -6.02 -13.82
C ALA A 86 -13.24 -6.00 -13.54
N SER A 87 -13.81 -7.11 -13.08
CA SER A 87 -15.22 -7.17 -12.67
C SER A 87 -15.50 -6.26 -11.46
N LEU A 88 -14.64 -6.32 -10.43
CA LEU A 88 -14.76 -5.48 -9.24
C LEU A 88 -14.65 -3.99 -9.60
N ALA A 89 -13.65 -3.61 -10.41
CA ALA A 89 -13.47 -2.23 -10.86
C ALA A 89 -14.69 -1.70 -11.62
N LYS A 90 -15.26 -2.54 -12.48
CA LYS A 90 -16.50 -2.20 -13.22
C LYS A 90 -17.68 -1.96 -12.28
N GLU A 91 -17.87 -2.81 -11.27
CA GLU A 91 -18.94 -2.63 -10.27
C GLU A 91 -18.76 -1.33 -9.48
N MET A 92 -17.53 -0.95 -9.19
CA MET A 92 -17.19 0.26 -8.46
C MET A 92 -17.10 1.51 -9.36
N SER A 93 -17.24 1.36 -10.69
CA SER A 93 -17.10 2.42 -11.69
C SER A 93 -15.75 3.14 -11.64
N ILE A 94 -14.68 2.37 -11.41
CA ILE A 94 -13.29 2.85 -11.39
C ILE A 94 -12.48 2.20 -12.51
N ASP A 95 -11.36 2.84 -12.87
CA ASP A 95 -10.44 2.30 -13.85
C ASP A 95 -9.60 1.16 -13.26
N PHE A 96 -9.37 0.13 -14.07
CA PHE A 96 -8.46 -0.96 -13.74
C PHE A 96 -7.39 -1.09 -14.81
N ASN A 97 -6.17 -0.71 -14.44
CA ASN A 97 -5.01 -0.85 -15.31
C ASN A 97 -3.80 -1.37 -14.50
N PRO A 98 -3.54 -2.68 -14.51
CA PRO A 98 -2.40 -3.24 -13.77
C PRO A 98 -1.03 -2.72 -14.24
N ASN A 99 -0.94 -2.14 -15.45
CA ASN A 99 0.32 -1.58 -15.94
C ASN A 99 0.66 -0.22 -15.29
N SER A 100 -0.32 0.49 -14.74
CA SER A 100 -0.11 1.74 -13.98
C SER A 100 0.04 1.52 -12.48
N PHE A 101 0.17 0.27 -12.04
CA PHE A 101 0.19 -0.04 -10.60
C PHE A 101 1.36 0.60 -9.85
N ALA A 102 2.54 0.69 -10.47
CA ALA A 102 3.68 1.37 -9.85
C ALA A 102 3.43 2.88 -9.65
N GLU A 103 2.66 3.51 -10.55
CA GLU A 103 2.25 4.91 -10.43
C GLU A 103 1.28 5.09 -9.26
N LEU A 104 0.28 4.19 -9.13
CA LEU A 104 -0.65 4.20 -8.01
C LEU A 104 0.05 3.97 -6.67
N ALA A 105 1.03 3.05 -6.61
CA ALA A 105 1.85 2.83 -5.43
C ALA A 105 2.68 4.08 -5.07
N MET A 106 3.21 4.78 -6.07
CA MET A 106 3.93 6.03 -5.86
C MET A 106 2.99 7.16 -5.37
N GLU A 107 1.73 7.22 -5.84
CA GLU A 107 0.72 8.15 -5.33
C GLU A 107 0.39 7.85 -3.85
N PHE A 108 0.24 6.57 -3.49
CA PHE A 108 0.10 6.15 -2.09
C PHE A 108 1.28 6.66 -1.24
N TYR A 109 2.51 6.41 -1.66
CA TYR A 109 3.71 6.86 -0.93
C TYR A 109 3.75 8.39 -0.75
N LYS A 110 3.45 9.15 -1.80
CA LYS A 110 3.37 10.62 -1.73
C LYS A 110 2.33 11.08 -0.72
N SER A 111 1.16 10.44 -0.70
CA SER A 111 0.11 10.75 0.28
C SER A 111 0.57 10.40 1.69
N ALA A 112 1.20 9.24 1.89
CA ALA A 112 1.67 8.78 3.20
C ALA A 112 2.81 9.63 3.79
N THR A 113 3.57 10.30 2.93
CA THR A 113 4.71 11.16 3.33
C THR A 113 4.43 12.67 3.21
N ARG A 114 3.21 13.06 2.78
CA ARG A 114 2.80 14.46 2.65
C ARG A 114 2.64 15.13 4.00
N GLU A 115 3.31 16.27 4.19
CA GLU A 115 3.16 17.10 5.38
C GLU A 115 1.87 17.97 5.33
N PRO A 116 1.22 18.24 6.46
CA PRO A 116 1.46 17.61 7.77
C PRO A 116 1.07 16.13 7.74
N LEU A 117 1.86 15.29 8.40
CA LEU A 117 1.54 13.86 8.50
C LEU A 117 0.20 13.67 9.23
N PHE A 118 -0.59 12.71 8.75
CA PHE A 118 -1.75 12.26 9.51
C PHE A 118 -1.27 11.35 10.64
N THR A 119 -1.54 11.73 11.88
CA THR A 119 -1.16 11.00 13.09
C THR A 119 -2.35 10.85 14.01
N CYS A 120 -2.39 9.80 14.79
CA CYS A 120 -3.36 9.59 15.86
C CYS A 120 -2.67 9.51 17.21
N ARG A 121 -3.35 10.02 18.21
CA ARG A 121 -2.92 9.94 19.59
C ARG A 121 -4.02 9.26 20.41
N PHE A 122 -3.65 8.21 21.13
CA PHE A 122 -4.55 7.51 22.03
C PHE A 122 -4.19 7.77 23.50
N GLY A 123 -5.21 7.79 24.35
CA GLY A 123 -5.05 8.07 25.78
C GLY A 123 -5.01 9.56 26.08
N SER A 124 -4.74 9.87 27.35
CA SER A 124 -4.67 11.24 27.85
C SER A 124 -3.58 11.38 28.92
N GLY A 125 -3.05 12.60 29.08
CA GLY A 125 -1.97 12.86 30.04
C GLY A 125 -0.69 12.11 29.71
N ASP A 126 -0.04 11.58 30.76
CA ASP A 126 1.26 10.90 30.64
C ASP A 126 1.16 9.48 30.03
N ASP A 127 -0.05 8.91 30.00
CA ASP A 127 -0.32 7.60 29.40
C ASP A 127 -0.68 7.69 27.90
N ALA A 128 -0.67 8.88 27.33
CA ALA A 128 -0.97 9.06 25.91
C ALA A 128 0.21 8.64 25.04
N TYR A 129 -0.07 7.89 23.98
CA TYR A 129 0.93 7.54 22.97
C TYR A 129 0.50 8.00 21.57
N VAL A 130 1.48 8.29 20.73
CA VAL A 130 1.28 8.60 19.32
C VAL A 130 1.52 7.32 18.53
N CYS A 131 0.60 7.00 17.62
CA CYS A 131 0.72 5.85 16.76
C CYS A 131 1.94 5.95 15.83
N ASP A 132 2.49 4.80 15.48
CA ASP A 132 3.54 4.71 14.50
C ASP A 132 3.03 5.12 13.10
N GLY A 133 3.92 5.65 12.28
CA GLY A 133 3.59 6.00 10.90
C GLY A 133 3.42 4.75 10.04
N ILE A 134 2.51 4.84 9.05
CA ILE A 134 2.23 3.70 8.15
C ILE A 134 3.44 3.26 7.32
N MET A 135 4.42 4.15 7.09
CA MET A 135 5.62 3.81 6.32
C MET A 135 6.71 3.24 7.23
N SER A 136 7.24 2.09 6.85
CA SER A 136 8.25 1.32 7.59
C SER A 136 9.62 1.39 6.92
N ASP A 137 10.68 1.33 7.74
CA ASP A 137 12.08 1.14 7.33
C ASP A 137 12.51 -0.35 7.31
N ILE A 138 11.55 -1.27 7.42
CA ILE A 138 11.85 -2.70 7.48
C ILE A 138 11.63 -3.32 6.10
N VAL A 139 12.65 -3.99 5.57
CA VAL A 139 12.53 -4.83 4.38
C VAL A 139 12.12 -6.24 4.83
N GLY A 140 10.85 -6.57 4.70
CA GLY A 140 10.32 -7.87 5.09
C GLY A 140 10.91 -9.04 4.28
N LEU A 141 11.03 -10.22 4.89
CA LEU A 141 11.51 -11.43 4.20
C LEU A 141 10.65 -11.76 2.96
N TRP A 142 9.33 -11.63 3.11
CA TRP A 142 8.41 -11.86 1.99
C TRP A 142 8.68 -10.94 0.79
N THR A 143 8.95 -9.66 1.03
CA THR A 143 9.27 -8.70 -0.04
C THR A 143 10.60 -9.01 -0.71
N GLN A 144 11.61 -9.45 0.05
CA GLN A 144 12.89 -9.91 -0.48
C GLN A 144 12.69 -11.13 -1.40
N GLU A 145 11.93 -12.13 -0.95
CA GLU A 145 11.60 -13.32 -1.74
C GLU A 145 10.83 -12.96 -3.01
N LEU A 146 9.87 -12.04 -2.90
CA LEU A 146 9.05 -11.60 -4.03
C LEU A 146 9.87 -10.96 -5.15
N VAL A 147 10.80 -10.06 -4.81
CA VAL A 147 11.63 -9.37 -5.80
C VAL A 147 12.88 -10.17 -6.17
N GLY A 148 13.23 -11.22 -5.41
CA GLY A 148 14.43 -12.03 -5.60
C GLY A 148 15.71 -11.28 -5.25
N MET A 149 15.68 -10.38 -4.28
CA MET A 149 16.80 -9.55 -3.84
C MET A 149 16.95 -9.62 -2.32
N SER A 150 18.19 -9.60 -1.85
CA SER A 150 18.48 -9.45 -0.42
C SER A 150 18.16 -8.01 0.08
N GLU A 151 18.02 -7.86 1.39
CA GLU A 151 17.89 -6.55 2.02
C GLU A 151 19.05 -5.61 1.64
N GLU A 152 20.31 -6.13 1.64
CA GLU A 152 21.49 -5.34 1.28
C GLU A 152 21.42 -4.79 -0.15
N GLU A 153 20.94 -5.59 -1.11
CA GLU A 153 20.76 -5.20 -2.50
C GLU A 153 19.67 -4.13 -2.65
N ILE A 154 18.54 -4.32 -1.96
CA ILE A 154 17.43 -3.33 -1.94
C ILE A 154 17.92 -2.00 -1.36
N LEU A 155 18.59 -2.02 -0.21
CA LEU A 155 19.13 -0.84 0.43
C LEU A 155 20.22 -0.15 -0.40
N ALA A 156 21.01 -0.90 -1.16
CA ALA A 156 22.01 -0.34 -2.08
C ALA A 156 21.36 0.41 -3.24
N MET A 157 20.25 -0.08 -3.78
CA MET A 157 19.49 0.59 -4.85
C MET A 157 18.67 1.79 -4.36
N ALA A 158 18.31 1.81 -3.08
CA ALA A 158 17.53 2.89 -2.47
C ALA A 158 18.37 4.15 -2.08
N LYS A 159 19.68 4.10 -2.24
CA LYS A 159 20.63 5.22 -1.98
C LYS A 159 20.75 6.14 -3.17
#